data_dd1df781bba42e1700590b772c356714
#
_entry.id   dd1df781bba42e1700590b772c356714
#
_cell.length_a   1.000
_cell.length_b   1.000
_cell.length_c   1.000
_cell.angle_alpha   90.00
_cell.angle_beta   90.00
_cell.angle_gamma   90.00
#
_symmetry.space_group_name_H-M   'P 1'
#
loop_
_entity.id
_entity.type
_entity.pdbx_description
1 polymer ?
#
loop_
_entity_poly.entity_id
_entity_poly.type
_entity_poly.pdbx_seq_one_letter_code
_entity_poly.pdbx_strand_id
1 'polypeptide(L)'
;LGTDPFRPAFSMEELQAIGEEGHRRNRVVVAHCRTNNAMRMVVDAGFDAIMHGWFTDDTGTKVYDEKLAEYIAKKEVRVNPTLQITRSRFQLFEGRELTPEEEAQYTRMQANHAETLDHCGRLFKAGVKLMAGSDCGWGMYPFGHFDRELLALVNAGLTPTQAIVAGTSNNAELLGVGDIIGTVEVGKFADLLVVEGDPSQNITDIANVTAVFKAGTRT
;
A
#
# COMPACT_ATOMS: atom_id res chain seq x y z
N LEU A 1 -3.12 -23.64 -10.43
CA LEU A 1 -4.46 -23.15 -10.13
C LEU A 1 -4.66 -21.85 -10.91
N GLY A 2 -5.33 -21.94 -12.08
CA GLY A 2 -5.48 -20.81 -13.00
C GLY A 2 -6.70 -19.97 -12.66
N THR A 3 -6.58 -19.12 -11.64
CA THR A 3 -7.54 -18.02 -11.49
C THR A 3 -7.10 -16.88 -12.40
N ASP A 4 -8.04 -16.33 -13.17
CA ASP A 4 -7.81 -15.11 -13.93
C ASP A 4 -7.58 -13.95 -12.93
N PRO A 5 -6.40 -13.30 -12.90
CA PRO A 5 -6.08 -12.27 -11.91
C PRO A 5 -6.87 -10.97 -12.11
N PHE A 6 -7.65 -10.87 -13.19
CA PHE A 6 -8.44 -9.70 -13.55
C PHE A 6 -9.95 -9.89 -13.39
N ARG A 7 -10.36 -11.04 -12.84
CA ARG A 7 -11.77 -11.32 -12.52
C ARG A 7 -11.96 -11.50 -11.02
N PRO A 8 -13.09 -11.02 -10.45
CA PRO A 8 -13.44 -11.32 -9.07
C PRO A 8 -13.50 -12.84 -8.83
N ALA A 9 -12.86 -13.28 -7.74
CA ALA A 9 -12.84 -14.71 -7.38
C ALA A 9 -14.07 -15.14 -6.57
N PHE A 10 -14.84 -14.17 -6.04
CA PHE A 10 -15.98 -14.37 -5.16
C PHE A 10 -17.20 -13.65 -5.72
N SER A 11 -18.39 -14.18 -5.46
CA SER A 11 -19.66 -13.48 -5.68
C SER A 11 -19.86 -12.37 -4.64
N MET A 12 -20.83 -11.50 -4.84
CA MET A 12 -21.18 -10.46 -3.88
C MET A 12 -21.69 -11.05 -2.57
N GLU A 13 -22.50 -12.11 -2.64
CA GLU A 13 -23.03 -12.81 -1.47
C GLU A 13 -21.93 -13.44 -0.62
N GLU A 14 -20.91 -14.02 -1.26
CA GLU A 14 -19.74 -14.56 -0.56
C GLU A 14 -18.92 -13.48 0.10
N LEU A 15 -18.68 -12.35 -0.58
CA LEU A 15 -17.96 -11.22 0.00
C LEU A 15 -18.70 -10.61 1.19
N GLN A 16 -20.02 -10.44 1.11
CA GLN A 16 -20.84 -9.97 2.21
C GLN A 16 -20.77 -10.91 3.41
N ALA A 17 -20.88 -12.22 3.18
CA ALA A 17 -20.77 -13.20 4.26
C ALA A 17 -19.38 -13.18 4.94
N ILE A 18 -18.30 -12.97 4.17
CA ILE A 18 -16.93 -12.81 4.70
C ILE A 18 -16.83 -11.55 5.55
N GLY A 19 -17.33 -10.41 5.04
CA GLY A 19 -17.33 -9.13 5.76
C GLY A 19 -18.08 -9.20 7.08
N GLU A 20 -19.33 -9.69 7.03
CA GLU A 20 -20.20 -9.83 8.20
C GLU A 20 -19.58 -10.75 9.27
N GLU A 21 -19.06 -11.91 8.88
CA GLU A 21 -18.44 -12.85 9.84
C GLU A 21 -17.16 -12.28 10.45
N GLY A 22 -16.33 -11.57 9.66
CA GLY A 22 -15.14 -10.89 10.16
C GLY A 22 -15.50 -9.84 11.22
N HIS A 23 -16.43 -8.96 10.91
CA HIS A 23 -16.87 -7.90 11.82
C HIS A 23 -17.60 -8.46 13.08
N ARG A 24 -18.39 -9.52 12.92
CA ARG A 24 -19.01 -10.22 14.06
C ARG A 24 -17.98 -10.74 15.05
N ARG A 25 -16.76 -11.03 14.57
CA ARG A 25 -15.61 -11.46 15.40
C ARG A 25 -14.70 -10.32 15.82
N ASN A 26 -15.06 -9.06 15.59
CA ASN A 26 -14.23 -7.88 15.81
C ASN A 26 -12.88 -7.99 15.08
N ARG A 27 -12.92 -8.42 13.80
CA ARG A 27 -11.73 -8.50 12.94
C ARG A 27 -11.82 -7.50 11.81
N VAL A 28 -10.69 -6.90 11.50
CA VAL A 28 -10.50 -6.11 10.27
C VAL A 28 -10.56 -7.06 9.08
N VAL A 29 -11.33 -6.67 8.07
CA VAL A 29 -11.52 -7.46 6.84
C VAL A 29 -10.88 -6.71 5.68
N VAL A 30 -9.91 -7.34 5.04
CA VAL A 30 -9.17 -6.74 3.94
C VAL A 30 -9.20 -7.64 2.70
N ALA A 31 -9.10 -7.05 1.51
CA ALA A 31 -9.10 -7.80 0.27
C ALA A 31 -7.95 -7.41 -0.65
N HIS A 32 -7.32 -8.41 -1.26
CA HIS A 32 -6.44 -8.23 -2.41
C HIS A 32 -7.29 -7.89 -3.64
N CYS A 33 -7.15 -6.69 -4.19
CA CYS A 33 -7.86 -6.24 -5.37
C CYS A 33 -6.92 -5.53 -6.35
N ARG A 34 -7.08 -5.83 -7.63
CA ARG A 34 -6.35 -5.16 -8.72
C ARG A 34 -7.28 -4.37 -9.62
N THR A 35 -8.49 -4.90 -9.89
CA THR A 35 -9.42 -4.33 -10.86
C THR A 35 -10.44 -3.39 -10.22
N ASN A 36 -10.93 -2.43 -11.00
CA ASN A 36 -11.96 -1.49 -10.58
C ASN A 36 -13.23 -2.22 -10.14
N ASN A 37 -13.59 -3.29 -10.83
CA ASN A 37 -14.76 -4.12 -10.50
C ASN A 37 -14.58 -4.79 -9.13
N ALA A 38 -13.44 -5.47 -8.88
CA ALA A 38 -13.17 -6.12 -7.60
C ALA A 38 -13.14 -5.10 -6.44
N MET A 39 -12.51 -3.92 -6.64
CA MET A 39 -12.50 -2.88 -5.62
C MET A 39 -13.91 -2.38 -5.29
N ARG A 40 -14.77 -2.18 -6.30
CA ARG A 40 -16.18 -1.77 -6.07
C ARG A 40 -16.93 -2.81 -5.26
N MET A 41 -16.81 -4.10 -5.64
CA MET A 41 -17.47 -5.20 -4.92
C MET A 41 -17.03 -5.27 -3.45
N VAL A 42 -15.74 -5.08 -3.17
CA VAL A 42 -15.19 -5.10 -1.81
C VAL A 42 -15.73 -3.93 -0.98
N VAL A 43 -15.82 -2.72 -1.57
CA VAL A 43 -16.41 -1.54 -0.91
C VAL A 43 -17.90 -1.76 -0.63
N ASP A 44 -18.64 -2.32 -1.58
CA ASP A 44 -20.08 -2.62 -1.45
C ASP A 44 -20.33 -3.70 -0.40
N ALA A 45 -19.42 -4.65 -0.23
CA ALA A 45 -19.47 -5.70 0.78
C ALA A 45 -19.01 -5.24 2.18
N GLY A 46 -18.60 -3.97 2.33
CA GLY A 46 -18.27 -3.36 3.61
C GLY A 46 -16.91 -3.74 4.19
N PHE A 47 -15.94 -4.09 3.34
CA PHE A 47 -14.57 -4.36 3.80
C PHE A 47 -13.88 -3.08 4.29
N ASP A 48 -12.92 -3.22 5.22
CA ASP A 48 -12.24 -2.11 5.87
C ASP A 48 -11.09 -1.57 5.03
N ALA A 49 -10.44 -2.41 4.23
CA ALA A 49 -9.31 -2.00 3.40
C ALA A 49 -9.10 -2.84 2.14
N ILE A 50 -8.47 -2.20 1.16
CA ILE A 50 -8.05 -2.76 -0.12
C ILE A 50 -6.52 -2.85 -0.13
N MET A 51 -5.99 -4.03 -0.49
CA MET A 51 -4.59 -4.23 -0.79
C MET A 51 -4.37 -4.10 -2.30
N HIS A 52 -3.31 -3.41 -2.68
CA HIS A 52 -2.89 -3.03 -4.03
C HIS A 52 -3.71 -1.90 -4.65
N GLY A 53 -4.98 -2.11 -5.01
CA GLY A 53 -5.83 -1.05 -5.56
C GLY A 53 -5.24 -0.41 -6.84
N TRP A 54 -4.82 -1.22 -7.80
CA TRP A 54 -4.02 -0.75 -8.95
C TRP A 54 -4.84 -0.12 -10.08
N PHE A 55 -6.15 -0.06 -9.95
CA PHE A 55 -7.04 0.53 -10.96
C PHE A 55 -6.81 -0.05 -12.36
N THR A 56 -7.00 -1.35 -12.50
CA THR A 56 -7.04 -2.01 -13.81
C THR A 56 -8.47 -2.34 -14.21
N ASP A 57 -8.72 -2.45 -15.51
CA ASP A 57 -9.94 -3.07 -16.03
C ASP A 57 -9.83 -4.61 -16.01
N ASP A 58 -10.86 -5.28 -16.50
CA ASP A 58 -10.94 -6.75 -16.54
C ASP A 58 -10.00 -7.38 -17.61
N THR A 59 -9.26 -6.55 -18.36
CA THR A 59 -8.19 -7.01 -19.30
C THR A 59 -6.79 -6.83 -18.70
N GLY A 60 -6.68 -6.19 -17.54
CA GLY A 60 -5.41 -5.84 -16.90
C GLY A 60 -4.82 -4.51 -17.36
N THR A 61 -5.54 -3.76 -18.20
CA THR A 61 -5.14 -2.41 -18.60
C THR A 61 -5.39 -1.45 -17.44
N LYS A 62 -4.43 -0.56 -17.17
CA LYS A 62 -4.61 0.48 -16.14
C LYS A 62 -5.63 1.51 -16.59
N VAL A 63 -6.67 1.69 -15.79
CA VAL A 63 -7.74 2.67 -16.04
C VAL A 63 -8.18 3.27 -14.71
N TYR A 64 -7.72 4.49 -14.43
CA TYR A 64 -8.14 5.18 -13.21
C TYR A 64 -9.63 5.56 -13.29
N ASP A 65 -10.40 5.13 -12.29
CA ASP A 65 -11.83 5.46 -12.12
C ASP A 65 -11.98 6.49 -10.99
N GLU A 66 -12.20 7.76 -11.36
CA GLU A 66 -12.36 8.87 -10.41
C GLU A 66 -13.57 8.67 -9.49
N LYS A 67 -14.69 8.18 -10.05
CA LYS A 67 -15.91 7.95 -9.28
C LYS A 67 -15.73 6.81 -8.25
N LEU A 68 -14.95 5.81 -8.62
CA LEU A 68 -14.59 4.74 -7.68
C LEU A 68 -13.68 5.25 -6.58
N ALA A 69 -12.70 6.10 -6.89
CA ALA A 69 -11.83 6.71 -5.89
C ALA A 69 -12.62 7.58 -4.89
N GLU A 70 -13.52 8.43 -5.38
CA GLU A 70 -14.44 9.21 -4.55
C GLU A 70 -15.35 8.31 -3.69
N TYR A 71 -15.81 7.20 -4.25
CA TYR A 71 -16.64 6.24 -3.54
C TYR A 71 -15.88 5.53 -2.42
N ILE A 72 -14.64 5.09 -2.68
CA ILE A 72 -13.75 4.51 -1.67
C ILE A 72 -13.52 5.51 -0.53
N ALA A 73 -13.22 6.78 -0.85
CA ALA A 73 -13.04 7.84 0.14
C ALA A 73 -14.30 8.08 0.98
N LYS A 74 -15.47 8.18 0.33
CA LYS A 74 -16.77 8.39 0.99
C LYS A 74 -17.14 7.25 1.93
N LYS A 75 -16.73 6.02 1.61
CA LYS A 75 -16.97 4.82 2.42
C LYS A 75 -15.88 4.60 3.48
N GLU A 76 -14.89 5.50 3.55
CA GLU A 76 -13.76 5.43 4.48
C GLU A 76 -12.94 4.13 4.39
N VAL A 77 -13.03 3.42 3.25
CA VAL A 77 -12.21 2.23 2.99
C VAL A 77 -10.78 2.68 2.76
N ARG A 78 -9.85 2.06 3.47
CA ARG A 78 -8.43 2.38 3.35
C ARG A 78 -7.78 1.62 2.19
N VAL A 79 -6.67 2.16 1.66
CA VAL A 79 -5.93 1.49 0.60
C VAL A 79 -4.45 1.40 0.95
N ASN A 80 -3.90 0.18 0.84
CA ASN A 80 -2.46 -0.07 0.89
C ASN A 80 -1.97 -0.35 -0.54
N PRO A 81 -1.30 0.59 -1.22
CA PRO A 81 -1.00 0.47 -2.64
C PRO A 81 0.16 -0.47 -2.98
N THR A 82 1.02 -0.84 -2.00
CA THR A 82 2.16 -1.75 -2.20
C THR A 82 3.01 -1.39 -3.43
N LEU A 83 3.43 -0.14 -3.51
CA LEU A 83 4.05 0.45 -4.71
C LEU A 83 5.39 -0.20 -5.09
N GLN A 84 6.15 -0.64 -4.09
CA GLN A 84 7.47 -1.22 -4.33
C GLN A 84 7.44 -2.57 -5.05
N ILE A 85 6.33 -3.31 -5.00
CA ILE A 85 6.20 -4.57 -5.74
C ILE A 85 6.36 -4.34 -7.24
N THR A 86 5.78 -3.26 -7.77
CA THR A 86 5.89 -2.95 -9.21
C THR A 86 7.32 -2.56 -9.62
N ARG A 87 8.10 -1.98 -8.67
CA ARG A 87 9.51 -1.60 -8.90
C ARG A 87 10.49 -2.74 -8.62
N SER A 88 10.16 -3.69 -7.77
CA SER A 88 11.10 -4.70 -7.28
C SER A 88 11.79 -5.52 -8.37
N ARG A 89 11.14 -5.67 -9.53
CA ARG A 89 11.69 -6.42 -10.66
C ARG A 89 12.64 -5.61 -11.55
N PHE A 90 12.79 -4.30 -11.35
CA PHE A 90 13.70 -3.47 -12.14
C PHE A 90 15.15 -3.94 -12.03
N GLN A 91 15.52 -4.46 -10.86
CA GLN A 91 16.87 -5.00 -10.63
C GLN A 91 17.25 -6.16 -11.58
N LEU A 92 16.28 -6.81 -12.24
CA LEU A 92 16.56 -7.81 -13.28
C LEU A 92 17.20 -7.20 -14.54
N PHE A 93 17.03 -5.90 -14.72
CA PHE A 93 17.43 -5.14 -15.91
C PHE A 93 18.51 -4.11 -15.61
N GLU A 94 18.68 -3.70 -14.36
CA GLU A 94 19.61 -2.66 -13.93
C GLU A 94 21.06 -3.21 -13.87
N GLY A 95 22.05 -2.38 -14.28
CA GLY A 95 23.48 -2.67 -14.10
C GLY A 95 24.09 -3.64 -15.11
N ARG A 96 23.41 -3.96 -16.20
CA ARG A 96 23.91 -4.81 -17.31
C ARG A 96 23.42 -4.34 -18.67
N GLU A 97 24.07 -4.79 -19.71
CA GLU A 97 23.58 -4.61 -21.09
C GLU A 97 22.30 -5.45 -21.29
N LEU A 98 21.32 -4.87 -21.98
CA LEU A 98 20.04 -5.48 -22.28
C LEU A 98 19.92 -5.80 -23.76
N THR A 99 19.22 -6.86 -24.09
CA THR A 99 18.77 -7.10 -25.47
C THR A 99 17.65 -6.10 -25.83
N PRO A 100 17.36 -5.86 -27.12
CA PRO A 100 16.25 -4.99 -27.52
C PRO A 100 14.90 -5.41 -26.95
N GLU A 101 14.66 -6.72 -26.80
CA GLU A 101 13.44 -7.26 -26.19
C GLU A 101 13.37 -6.94 -24.70
N GLU A 102 14.50 -7.07 -23.98
CA GLU A 102 14.61 -6.73 -22.56
C GLU A 102 14.46 -5.23 -22.34
N GLU A 103 15.05 -4.38 -23.19
CA GLU A 103 14.87 -2.93 -23.13
C GLU A 103 13.39 -2.55 -23.29
N ALA A 104 12.70 -3.15 -24.28
CA ALA A 104 11.28 -2.93 -24.48
C ALA A 104 10.44 -3.40 -23.28
N GLN A 105 10.80 -4.53 -22.67
CA GLN A 105 10.14 -5.03 -21.46
C GLN A 105 10.37 -4.09 -20.28
N TYR A 106 11.61 -3.67 -20.05
CA TYR A 106 11.99 -2.76 -18.95
C TYR A 106 11.27 -1.42 -19.08
N THR A 107 11.24 -0.85 -20.30
CA THR A 107 10.49 0.39 -20.59
C THR A 107 9.01 0.26 -20.26
N ARG A 108 8.36 -0.86 -20.65
CA ARG A 108 6.96 -1.11 -20.30
C ARG A 108 6.76 -1.23 -18.80
N MET A 109 7.67 -1.87 -18.08
CA MET A 109 7.59 -1.99 -16.62
C MET A 109 7.75 -0.63 -15.94
N GLN A 110 8.65 0.23 -16.42
CA GLN A 110 8.82 1.59 -15.91
C GLN A 110 7.55 2.44 -16.13
N ALA A 111 6.96 2.36 -17.32
CA ALA A 111 5.70 3.06 -17.63
C ALA A 111 4.57 2.57 -16.71
N ASN A 112 4.42 1.26 -16.53
CA ASN A 112 3.44 0.67 -15.64
C ASN A 112 3.62 1.11 -14.17
N HIS A 113 4.86 1.20 -13.71
CA HIS A 113 5.17 1.69 -12.36
C HIS A 113 4.80 3.18 -12.22
N ALA A 114 5.15 4.01 -13.21
CA ALA A 114 4.81 5.43 -13.21
C ALA A 114 3.29 5.66 -13.16
N GLU A 115 2.51 4.90 -13.93
CA GLU A 115 1.05 4.93 -13.87
C GLU A 115 0.52 4.49 -12.49
N THR A 116 1.14 3.49 -11.85
CA THR A 116 0.76 3.07 -10.50
C THR A 116 0.98 4.19 -9.48
N LEU A 117 2.11 4.92 -9.59
CA LEU A 117 2.39 6.08 -8.74
C LEU A 117 1.36 7.21 -8.98
N ASP A 118 1.05 7.52 -10.25
CA ASP A 118 0.04 8.53 -10.59
C ASP A 118 -1.34 8.17 -10.00
N HIS A 119 -1.79 6.94 -10.21
CA HIS A 119 -3.06 6.47 -9.66
C HIS A 119 -3.10 6.56 -8.13
N CYS A 120 -2.02 6.20 -7.45
CA CYS A 120 -1.90 6.34 -6.00
C CYS A 120 -2.00 7.82 -5.57
N GLY A 121 -1.30 8.73 -6.24
CA GLY A 121 -1.35 10.16 -5.96
C GLY A 121 -2.74 10.76 -6.19
N ARG A 122 -3.44 10.34 -7.24
CA ARG A 122 -4.84 10.74 -7.51
C ARG A 122 -5.80 10.18 -6.46
N LEU A 123 -5.61 8.94 -6.04
CA LEU A 123 -6.40 8.30 -4.98
C LEU A 123 -6.24 9.08 -3.66
N PHE A 124 -5.02 9.46 -3.30
CA PHE A 124 -4.75 10.31 -2.15
C PHE A 124 -5.45 11.66 -2.25
N LYS A 125 -5.38 12.32 -3.43
CA LYS A 125 -6.07 13.61 -3.68
C LYS A 125 -7.59 13.50 -3.63
N ALA A 126 -8.16 12.34 -3.95
CA ALA A 126 -9.58 12.05 -3.80
C ALA A 126 -10.01 11.88 -2.33
N GLY A 127 -9.08 11.95 -1.37
CA GLY A 127 -9.34 11.87 0.06
C GLY A 127 -9.30 10.45 0.64
N VAL A 128 -8.82 9.47 -0.10
CA VAL A 128 -8.65 8.11 0.43
C VAL A 128 -7.51 8.09 1.44
N LYS A 129 -7.78 7.52 2.62
CA LYS A 129 -6.76 7.31 3.65
C LYS A 129 -5.85 6.17 3.21
N LEU A 130 -4.61 6.51 2.82
CA LEU A 130 -3.61 5.54 2.42
C LEU A 130 -2.92 4.92 3.64
N MET A 131 -2.55 3.66 3.47
CA MET A 131 -1.68 2.90 4.36
C MET A 131 -0.37 2.60 3.65
N ALA A 132 0.68 2.32 4.40
CA ALA A 132 1.91 1.77 3.86
C ALA A 132 2.11 0.34 4.33
N GLY A 133 2.32 -0.55 3.39
CA GLY A 133 2.65 -1.95 3.60
C GLY A 133 3.42 -2.48 2.40
N SER A 134 4.50 -3.19 2.66
CA SER A 134 5.49 -3.51 1.63
C SER A 134 5.14 -4.73 0.79
N ASP A 135 4.32 -5.67 1.30
CA ASP A 135 4.12 -7.00 0.71
C ASP A 135 5.46 -7.70 0.35
N CYS A 136 6.47 -7.49 1.23
CA CYS A 136 7.81 -8.04 1.06
C CYS A 136 7.81 -9.58 1.14
N GLY A 137 8.83 -10.19 0.55
CA GLY A 137 8.89 -11.64 0.38
C GLY A 137 8.21 -12.14 -0.89
N TRP A 138 7.43 -11.29 -1.56
CA TRP A 138 6.88 -11.55 -2.88
C TRP A 138 7.82 -11.03 -3.99
N GLY A 139 7.96 -11.82 -5.04
CA GLY A 139 8.82 -11.47 -6.17
C GLY A 139 10.28 -11.31 -5.73
N MET A 140 10.86 -10.14 -5.98
CA MET A 140 12.25 -9.81 -5.63
C MET A 140 12.33 -8.69 -4.57
N TYR A 141 11.25 -8.43 -3.85
CA TYR A 141 11.24 -7.41 -2.81
C TYR A 141 11.65 -8.04 -1.45
N PRO A 142 12.88 -7.79 -0.98
CA PRO A 142 13.38 -8.42 0.24
C PRO A 142 12.76 -7.82 1.50
N PHE A 143 12.82 -8.58 2.60
CA PHE A 143 12.50 -8.07 3.93
C PHE A 143 13.48 -6.97 4.37
N GLY A 144 13.04 -6.11 5.29
CA GLY A 144 13.90 -5.09 5.90
C GLY A 144 14.01 -3.77 5.11
N HIS A 145 13.27 -3.60 4.01
CA HIS A 145 13.33 -2.40 3.17
C HIS A 145 11.99 -1.65 3.08
N PHE A 146 11.30 -1.55 4.20
CA PHE A 146 10.03 -0.82 4.27
C PHE A 146 10.17 0.69 3.96
N ASP A 147 11.35 1.25 4.20
CA ASP A 147 11.76 2.60 3.81
C ASP A 147 11.45 2.91 2.33
N ARG A 148 11.62 1.93 1.45
CA ARG A 148 11.36 2.06 0.00
C ARG A 148 9.88 2.25 -0.32
N GLU A 149 8.98 1.67 0.46
CA GLU A 149 7.54 1.89 0.27
C GLU A 149 7.16 3.32 0.67
N LEU A 150 7.74 3.86 1.75
CA LEU A 150 7.53 5.25 2.16
C LEU A 150 8.07 6.22 1.11
N LEU A 151 9.25 5.95 0.55
CA LEU A 151 9.79 6.73 -0.57
C LEU A 151 8.86 6.67 -1.80
N ALA A 152 8.28 5.52 -2.11
CA ALA A 152 7.35 5.38 -3.23
C ALA A 152 6.06 6.18 -3.02
N LEU A 153 5.54 6.27 -1.79
CA LEU A 153 4.42 7.15 -1.47
C LEU A 153 4.77 8.63 -1.69
N VAL A 154 5.99 9.05 -1.33
CA VAL A 154 6.46 10.41 -1.62
C VAL A 154 6.57 10.64 -3.13
N ASN A 155 7.10 9.68 -3.88
CA ASN A 155 7.14 9.74 -5.35
C ASN A 155 5.75 9.76 -6.00
N ALA A 156 4.73 9.23 -5.31
CA ALA A 156 3.33 9.33 -5.73
C ALA A 156 2.69 10.70 -5.39
N GLY A 157 3.40 11.58 -4.67
CA GLY A 157 2.98 12.95 -4.38
C GLY A 157 2.55 13.23 -2.94
N LEU A 158 2.75 12.31 -2.01
CA LEU A 158 2.60 12.57 -0.58
C LEU A 158 3.80 13.38 -0.06
N THR A 159 3.59 14.18 0.97
CA THR A 159 4.73 14.73 1.72
C THR A 159 5.43 13.64 2.53
N PRO A 160 6.71 13.80 2.90
CA PRO A 160 7.41 12.84 3.75
C PRO A 160 6.63 12.51 5.04
N THR A 161 6.10 13.53 5.72
CA THR A 161 5.27 13.33 6.93
C THR A 161 4.01 12.51 6.65
N GLN A 162 3.32 12.75 5.52
CA GLN A 162 2.13 11.97 5.14
C GLN A 162 2.48 10.51 4.87
N ALA A 163 3.63 10.23 4.25
CA ALA A 163 4.10 8.86 4.04
C ALA A 163 4.42 8.16 5.37
N ILE A 164 5.06 8.86 6.34
CA ILE A 164 5.30 8.32 7.68
C ILE A 164 3.98 8.03 8.40
N VAL A 165 3.02 8.95 8.34
CA VAL A 165 1.66 8.76 8.91
C VAL A 165 0.97 7.54 8.29
N ALA A 166 1.08 7.34 6.97
CA ALA A 166 0.54 6.15 6.30
C ALA A 166 1.16 4.84 6.83
N GLY A 167 2.46 4.86 7.17
CA GLY A 167 3.20 3.71 7.72
C GLY A 167 3.05 3.50 9.23
N THR A 168 2.44 4.43 9.96
CA THR A 168 2.35 4.42 11.42
C THR A 168 0.90 4.54 11.89
N SER A 169 0.41 5.74 12.13
CA SER A 169 -0.91 5.97 12.76
C SER A 169 -2.07 5.46 11.90
N ASN A 170 -2.04 5.62 10.57
CA ASN A 170 -3.11 5.10 9.72
C ASN A 170 -3.24 3.56 9.82
N ASN A 171 -2.09 2.86 9.88
CA ASN A 171 -2.07 1.41 10.07
C ASN A 171 -2.57 1.02 11.47
N ALA A 172 -2.11 1.73 12.50
CA ALA A 172 -2.53 1.47 13.89
C ALA A 172 -4.04 1.68 14.08
N GLU A 173 -4.61 2.72 13.48
CA GLU A 173 -6.04 2.98 13.50
C GLU A 173 -6.84 1.85 12.82
N LEU A 174 -6.42 1.39 11.61
CA LEU A 174 -7.11 0.29 10.94
C LEU A 174 -7.12 -0.98 11.80
N LEU A 175 -5.98 -1.28 12.44
CA LEU A 175 -5.83 -2.46 13.27
C LEU A 175 -6.51 -2.35 14.64
N GLY A 176 -7.13 -1.19 14.96
CA GLY A 176 -7.79 -0.94 16.24
C GLY A 176 -6.83 -0.85 17.43
N VAL A 177 -5.56 -0.49 17.17
CA VAL A 177 -4.50 -0.37 18.19
C VAL A 177 -3.95 1.06 18.28
N GLY A 178 -4.63 2.03 17.69
CA GLY A 178 -4.23 3.43 17.67
C GLY A 178 -4.10 4.07 19.05
N ASP A 179 -4.82 3.56 20.05
CA ASP A 179 -4.75 4.05 21.44
C ASP A 179 -3.42 3.67 22.14
N ILE A 180 -2.70 2.65 21.61
CA ILE A 180 -1.51 2.10 22.27
C ILE A 180 -0.23 2.21 21.45
N ILE A 181 -0.32 2.39 20.10
CA ILE A 181 0.83 2.58 19.19
C ILE A 181 0.48 3.54 18.06
N GLY A 182 1.44 3.81 17.18
CA GLY A 182 1.26 4.55 15.93
C GLY A 182 1.61 6.04 16.00
N THR A 183 1.67 6.62 17.20
CA THR A 183 2.11 7.99 17.45
C THR A 183 3.01 8.05 18.69
N VAL A 184 3.81 9.11 18.80
CA VAL A 184 4.66 9.37 19.98
C VAL A 184 3.88 10.25 20.95
N GLU A 185 3.19 9.61 21.88
CA GLU A 185 2.33 10.26 22.87
C GLU A 185 2.47 9.61 24.24
N VAL A 186 2.22 10.41 25.32
CA VAL A 186 2.20 9.90 26.69
C VAL A 186 1.11 8.83 26.83
N GLY A 187 1.48 7.69 27.42
CA GLY A 187 0.56 6.57 27.64
C GLY A 187 0.59 5.48 26.56
N LYS A 188 1.25 5.73 25.41
CA LYS A 188 1.46 4.71 24.38
C LYS A 188 2.77 3.93 24.61
N PHE A 189 2.86 2.76 24.00
CA PHE A 189 4.11 2.01 24.00
C PHE A 189 5.21 2.80 23.29
N ALA A 190 6.40 2.82 23.87
CA ALA A 190 7.59 3.39 23.27
C ALA A 190 8.19 2.44 22.22
N ASP A 191 7.42 2.21 21.13
CA ASP A 191 7.88 1.55 19.91
C ASP A 191 8.44 2.64 19.00
N LEU A 192 9.74 2.89 19.10
CA LEU A 192 10.39 4.06 18.52
C LEU A 192 11.51 3.66 17.56
N LEU A 193 11.61 4.40 16.47
CA LEU A 193 12.73 4.37 15.56
C LEU A 193 13.50 5.69 15.69
N VAL A 194 14.80 5.61 15.98
CA VAL A 194 15.69 6.76 15.98
C VAL A 194 16.54 6.73 14.72
N VAL A 195 16.51 7.81 13.97
CA VAL A 195 17.23 7.94 12.70
C VAL A 195 18.14 9.16 12.71
N GLU A 196 19.20 9.12 11.92
CA GLU A 196 20.04 10.26 11.65
C GLU A 196 19.46 11.05 10.47
N GLY A 197 19.36 12.39 10.60
CA GLY A 197 18.74 13.27 9.61
C GLY A 197 17.32 13.70 10.00
N ASP A 198 16.57 14.19 9.03
CA ASP A 198 15.18 14.65 9.22
C ASP A 198 14.25 14.02 8.15
N PRO A 199 13.66 12.86 8.44
CA PRO A 199 12.78 12.19 7.49
C PRO A 199 11.47 12.96 7.23
N SER A 200 11.14 13.99 7.99
CA SER A 200 10.00 14.85 7.70
C SER A 200 10.27 15.83 6.55
N GLN A 201 11.53 16.10 6.26
CA GLN A 201 11.99 16.91 5.13
C GLN A 201 12.50 16.04 3.98
N ASN A 202 13.26 14.99 4.30
CA ASN A 202 13.81 14.05 3.34
C ASN A 202 13.51 12.62 3.77
N ILE A 203 12.53 11.99 3.12
CA ILE A 203 12.06 10.65 3.50
C ILE A 203 13.17 9.58 3.46
N THR A 204 14.23 9.77 2.65
CA THR A 204 15.34 8.81 2.58
C THR A 204 16.12 8.68 3.87
N ASP A 205 16.09 9.70 4.74
CA ASP A 205 16.77 9.69 6.03
C ASP A 205 16.18 8.62 6.98
N ILE A 206 14.95 8.16 6.73
CA ILE A 206 14.33 7.08 7.54
C ILE A 206 15.10 5.76 7.48
N ALA A 207 15.94 5.57 6.45
CA ALA A 207 16.81 4.40 6.33
C ALA A 207 18.07 4.50 7.23
N ASN A 208 18.41 5.69 7.74
CA ASN A 208 19.59 5.93 8.56
C ASN A 208 19.30 5.59 10.04
N VAL A 209 18.92 4.35 10.30
CA VAL A 209 18.52 3.90 11.63
C VAL A 209 19.70 3.82 12.58
N THR A 210 19.63 4.52 13.72
CA THR A 210 20.66 4.49 14.79
C THR A 210 20.22 3.73 16.01
N ALA A 211 18.92 3.65 16.29
CA ALA A 211 18.37 2.81 17.37
C ALA A 211 16.92 2.42 17.09
N VAL A 212 16.55 1.25 17.62
CA VAL A 212 15.18 0.74 17.65
C VAL A 212 14.81 0.45 19.09
N PHE A 213 13.62 0.87 19.49
CA PHE A 213 13.05 0.56 20.80
C PHE A 213 11.73 -0.18 20.62
N LYS A 214 11.56 -1.25 21.37
CA LYS A 214 10.31 -2.01 21.48
C LYS A 214 9.82 -1.94 22.92
N ALA A 215 8.66 -1.35 23.15
CA ALA A 215 8.10 -1.11 24.48
C ALA A 215 9.11 -0.44 25.45
N GLY A 216 9.89 0.53 24.96
CA GLY A 216 10.91 1.23 25.72
C GLY A 216 12.26 0.51 25.88
N THR A 217 12.37 -0.73 25.44
CA THR A 217 13.64 -1.48 25.49
C THR A 217 14.36 -1.35 24.14
N ARG A 218 15.63 -0.95 24.16
CA ARG A 218 16.47 -0.92 22.95
C ARG A 218 16.76 -2.36 22.50
N THR A 219 16.50 -2.64 21.21
CA THR A 219 16.73 -3.93 20.54
C THR A 219 18.05 -3.93 19.78
#